data_dd574a4a913a8b4410f0e6a40a27ec92
#
_entry.id   dd574a4a913a8b4410f0e6a40a27ec92
#
_cell.length_a   1.000
_cell.length_b   1.000
_cell.length_c   1.000
_cell.angle_alpha   90.00
_cell.angle_beta   90.00
_cell.angle_gamma   90.00
#
_symmetry.space_group_name_H-M   'P 1'
#
loop_
_entity.id
_entity.type
_entity.pdbx_description
1 polymer ?
#
loop_
_entity_poly.entity_id
_entity_poly.type
_entity_poly.pdbx_seq_one_letter_code
_entity_poly.pdbx_strand_id
1 'polypeptide(L)'
;MKRNYTFIPLLLLLIVAIVACSNNSSKSAADNNSEGDATQATVQVPQFSADSAYQYIQTQADFGPRVPNTAAHKACGEFLAKKLEEFGAKVYNQYADLVAYDNTILKARNVIGAYNPESKRRVLLCAHWDSRPYADQDADKTKHHNPILGVNDGASGVGVLLEVARQLQQQAPAIGIDIIFFDAEDYGIPYFYQGAYKNDTWCLGSQYWGRVPHVDGYNARYGILLDMVGGKNATFYKEQFSQRTAGKYVNKIWNTAHRLGFGNFFPKEKGTEVTDDHMSVSYTHLRAHETGRNL
;
A
#
# COMPACT_ATOMS: atom_id res chain seq x y z
N MET A 1 6.67 -50.35 -4.54
CA MET A 1 5.90 -50.59 -3.31
C MET A 1 4.76 -49.56 -3.23
N LYS A 2 3.56 -50.01 -3.51
CA LYS A 2 2.32 -49.18 -3.44
C LYS A 2 1.81 -49.19 -2.00
N ARG A 3 1.55 -48.05 -1.41
CA ARG A 3 0.93 -47.95 -0.08
C ARG A 3 -0.45 -47.32 -0.22
N ASN A 4 -1.46 -48.14 -0.03
CA ASN A 4 -2.88 -47.76 0.00
C ASN A 4 -3.21 -47.05 1.31
N TYR A 5 -3.92 -45.91 1.27
CA TYR A 5 -4.59 -45.31 2.41
C TYR A 5 -6.09 -45.51 2.28
N THR A 6 -6.62 -46.21 3.27
CA THR A 6 -8.03 -46.57 3.44
C THR A 6 -8.79 -45.36 4.02
N PHE A 7 -9.90 -45.01 3.39
CA PHE A 7 -10.88 -44.09 3.91
C PHE A 7 -11.72 -44.72 5.02
N ILE A 8 -11.94 -44.01 6.13
CA ILE A 8 -12.95 -44.33 7.13
C ILE A 8 -13.89 -43.12 7.25
N PRO A 9 -15.18 -43.27 6.96
CA PRO A 9 -16.18 -42.23 7.23
C PRO A 9 -16.69 -42.38 8.64
N LEU A 10 -16.72 -41.31 9.45
CA LEU A 10 -17.42 -41.31 10.74
C LEU A 10 -18.70 -40.49 10.65
N LEU A 11 -19.74 -41.19 10.95
CA LEU A 11 -21.17 -40.91 10.85
C LEU A 11 -21.66 -39.94 11.95
N LEU A 12 -22.67 -39.16 11.57
CA LEU A 12 -23.55 -38.30 12.38
C LEU A 12 -23.93 -38.84 13.77
N LEU A 13 -24.11 -37.90 14.70
CA LEU A 13 -25.18 -38.02 15.72
C LEU A 13 -25.76 -36.65 16.05
N LEU A 14 -27.02 -36.48 15.68
CA LEU A 14 -27.95 -35.40 15.95
C LEU A 14 -28.53 -35.61 17.35
N ILE A 15 -28.45 -34.63 18.25
CA ILE A 15 -29.30 -34.59 19.44
C ILE A 15 -30.02 -33.25 19.50
N VAL A 16 -31.33 -33.33 19.28
CA VAL A 16 -32.33 -32.29 19.54
C VAL A 16 -32.73 -32.37 20.99
N ALA A 17 -32.62 -31.29 21.73
CA ALA A 17 -33.30 -31.16 23.02
C ALA A 17 -34.15 -29.89 23.04
N ILE A 18 -35.46 -30.10 22.97
CA ILE A 18 -36.51 -29.13 23.22
C ILE A 18 -36.76 -29.08 24.71
N VAL A 19 -36.70 -27.91 25.33
CA VAL A 19 -37.38 -27.67 26.63
C VAL A 19 -38.12 -26.35 26.53
N ALA A 20 -39.41 -26.45 26.76
CA ALA A 20 -40.39 -25.38 26.74
C ALA A 20 -40.63 -24.78 28.14
N CYS A 21 -40.97 -23.51 28.15
CA CYS A 21 -41.87 -22.75 29.01
C CYS A 21 -41.71 -22.79 30.56
N SER A 22 -41.53 -21.59 31.11
CA SER A 22 -42.65 -21.09 31.98
C SER A 22 -42.52 -19.58 32.21
N ASN A 23 -43.65 -18.90 32.06
CA ASN A 23 -43.92 -17.52 32.43
C ASN A 23 -43.69 -17.23 33.90
N ASN A 24 -43.13 -16.08 34.24
CA ASN A 24 -43.72 -15.31 35.35
C ASN A 24 -43.48 -13.78 35.15
N SER A 25 -44.58 -13.07 35.29
CA SER A 25 -44.72 -11.65 35.13
C SER A 25 -44.21 -10.87 36.35
N SER A 26 -43.42 -9.81 36.14
CA SER A 26 -43.53 -8.64 37.03
C SER A 26 -43.11 -7.39 36.25
N LYS A 27 -44.06 -6.44 36.18
CA LYS A 27 -43.93 -5.11 35.60
C LYS A 27 -43.00 -4.24 36.43
N SER A 28 -42.08 -3.53 35.77
CA SER A 28 -41.70 -2.19 36.17
C SER A 28 -41.20 -1.39 34.94
N ALA A 29 -41.42 -0.09 35.03
CA ALA A 29 -41.56 0.89 33.95
C ALA A 29 -40.31 1.16 33.10
N ALA A 30 -40.62 1.45 31.87
CA ALA A 30 -40.04 2.37 30.88
C ALA A 30 -38.64 2.95 31.14
N ASP A 31 -37.70 2.57 30.29
CA ASP A 31 -36.82 3.54 29.66
C ASP A 31 -36.58 3.10 28.19
N ASN A 32 -37.19 3.87 27.29
CA ASN A 32 -37.04 3.72 25.83
C ASN A 32 -35.70 4.30 25.42
N ASN A 33 -34.66 3.48 25.29
CA ASN A 33 -33.53 3.75 24.41
C ASN A 33 -33.42 2.59 23.40
N SER A 34 -34.22 2.66 22.37
CA SER A 34 -34.00 1.87 21.16
C SER A 34 -32.81 2.48 20.40
N GLU A 35 -31.59 2.11 20.77
CA GLU A 35 -30.48 2.18 19.84
C GLU A 35 -30.79 1.21 18.69
N GLY A 36 -31.20 1.79 17.57
CA GLY A 36 -31.41 1.03 16.33
C GLY A 36 -30.12 0.32 15.99
N ASP A 37 -30.17 -1.00 16.02
CA ASP A 37 -29.21 -1.89 15.41
C ASP A 37 -29.24 -1.62 13.89
N ALA A 38 -28.44 -0.62 13.47
CA ALA A 38 -28.19 -0.39 12.08
C ALA A 38 -27.38 -1.59 11.58
N THR A 39 -28.08 -2.56 11.05
CA THR A 39 -27.51 -3.65 10.25
C THR A 39 -26.54 -3.03 9.24
N GLN A 40 -25.24 -3.05 9.58
CA GLN A 40 -24.20 -2.64 8.65
C GLN A 40 -24.32 -3.56 7.45
N ALA A 41 -24.85 -3.02 6.35
CA ALA A 41 -24.86 -3.73 5.07
C ALA A 41 -23.43 -4.22 4.83
N THR A 42 -23.26 -5.54 4.75
CA THR A 42 -21.97 -6.16 4.46
C THR A 42 -21.59 -5.72 3.05
N VAL A 43 -20.58 -4.84 2.98
CA VAL A 43 -20.03 -4.40 1.70
C VAL A 43 -19.41 -5.63 1.03
N GLN A 44 -19.96 -6.04 -0.10
CA GLN A 44 -19.38 -7.08 -0.94
C GLN A 44 -18.08 -6.53 -1.52
N VAL A 45 -16.96 -7.16 -1.19
CA VAL A 45 -15.64 -6.77 -1.70
C VAL A 45 -15.25 -7.75 -2.79
N PRO A 46 -14.80 -7.30 -3.98
CA PRO A 46 -14.28 -8.18 -5.01
C PRO A 46 -13.14 -9.05 -4.49
N GLN A 47 -13.04 -10.27 -5.00
CA GLN A 47 -11.98 -11.20 -4.57
C GLN A 47 -10.63 -10.75 -5.12
N PHE A 48 -9.65 -10.58 -4.24
CA PHE A 48 -8.27 -10.29 -4.60
C PHE A 48 -7.64 -11.49 -5.33
N SER A 49 -7.02 -11.24 -6.49
CA SER A 49 -6.28 -12.26 -7.25
C SER A 49 -4.79 -12.12 -7.01
N ALA A 50 -4.22 -13.02 -6.23
CA ALA A 50 -2.77 -13.08 -6.01
C ALA A 50 -2.01 -13.34 -7.32
N ASP A 51 -2.57 -14.17 -8.22
CA ASP A 51 -1.96 -14.48 -9.52
C ASP A 51 -1.88 -13.23 -10.41
N SER A 52 -2.95 -12.40 -10.41
CA SER A 52 -2.94 -11.14 -11.16
C SER A 52 -1.90 -10.17 -10.59
N ALA A 53 -1.84 -10.01 -9.27
CA ALA A 53 -0.83 -9.17 -8.62
C ALA A 53 0.60 -9.64 -8.98
N TYR A 54 0.85 -10.95 -8.91
CA TYR A 54 2.13 -11.53 -9.29
C TYR A 54 2.46 -11.29 -10.77
N GLN A 55 1.48 -11.39 -11.66
CA GLN A 55 1.67 -11.14 -13.08
C GLN A 55 2.04 -9.68 -13.38
N TYR A 56 1.48 -8.70 -12.63
CA TYR A 56 1.89 -7.29 -12.73
C TYR A 56 3.31 -7.07 -12.21
N ILE A 57 3.74 -7.79 -11.18
CA ILE A 57 5.13 -7.76 -10.70
C ILE A 57 6.06 -8.32 -11.77
N GLN A 58 5.72 -9.48 -12.33
CA GLN A 58 6.52 -10.12 -13.39
C GLN A 58 6.66 -9.21 -14.61
N THR A 59 5.57 -8.58 -15.05
CA THR A 59 5.61 -7.64 -16.18
C THR A 59 6.55 -6.46 -15.93
N GLN A 60 6.58 -5.93 -14.71
CA GLN A 60 7.54 -4.88 -14.35
C GLN A 60 8.99 -5.40 -14.39
N ALA A 61 9.22 -6.61 -13.90
CA ALA A 61 10.54 -7.26 -13.95
C ALA A 61 11.01 -7.53 -15.40
N ASP A 62 10.10 -7.87 -16.29
CA ASP A 62 10.40 -8.16 -17.71
C ASP A 62 10.89 -6.93 -18.49
N PHE A 63 10.60 -5.70 -18.04
CA PHE A 63 11.23 -4.48 -18.58
C PHE A 63 12.71 -4.37 -18.22
N GLY A 64 13.17 -5.07 -17.19
CA GLY A 64 14.50 -4.94 -16.60
C GLY A 64 14.55 -3.92 -15.45
N PRO A 65 15.75 -3.55 -15.00
CA PRO A 65 15.92 -2.53 -13.96
C PRO A 65 15.31 -1.19 -14.38
N ARG A 66 14.39 -0.69 -13.57
CA ARG A 66 13.63 0.54 -13.83
C ARG A 66 14.34 1.76 -13.26
N VAL A 67 15.65 1.81 -13.49
CA VAL A 67 16.47 2.94 -13.04
C VAL A 67 16.05 4.20 -13.79
N PRO A 68 15.79 5.34 -13.13
CA PRO A 68 15.48 6.60 -13.78
C PRO A 68 16.41 6.95 -14.94
N ASN A 69 15.88 7.54 -15.99
CA ASN A 69 16.55 7.89 -17.25
C ASN A 69 16.81 6.71 -18.23
N THR A 70 16.45 5.47 -17.89
CA THR A 70 16.63 4.31 -18.78
C THR A 70 15.42 4.06 -19.69
N ALA A 71 15.62 3.29 -20.75
CA ALA A 71 14.52 2.86 -21.63
C ALA A 71 13.53 1.95 -20.90
N ALA A 72 14.01 1.07 -19.99
CA ALA A 72 13.19 0.20 -19.16
C ALA A 72 12.27 1.02 -18.23
N HIS A 73 12.83 2.04 -17.58
CA HIS A 73 12.08 2.98 -16.75
C HIS A 73 10.97 3.68 -17.56
N LYS A 74 11.30 4.26 -18.71
CA LYS A 74 10.31 4.91 -19.56
C LYS A 74 9.18 3.96 -19.96
N ALA A 75 9.51 2.76 -20.46
CA ALA A 75 8.54 1.77 -20.90
C ALA A 75 7.63 1.27 -19.76
N CYS A 76 8.21 1.03 -18.59
CA CYS A 76 7.46 0.65 -17.41
C CYS A 76 6.49 1.78 -16.96
N GLY A 77 6.94 3.03 -16.89
CA GLY A 77 6.07 4.15 -16.55
C GLY A 77 4.90 4.33 -17.52
N GLU A 78 5.10 4.08 -18.82
CA GLU A 78 4.03 4.07 -19.83
C GLU A 78 3.04 2.92 -19.57
N PHE A 79 3.54 1.73 -19.26
CA PHE A 79 2.72 0.57 -18.88
C PHE A 79 1.86 0.85 -17.66
N LEU A 80 2.43 1.43 -16.60
CA LEU A 80 1.72 1.71 -15.35
C LEU A 80 0.59 2.72 -15.56
N ALA A 81 0.85 3.82 -16.28
CA ALA A 81 -0.17 4.81 -16.61
C ALA A 81 -1.31 4.20 -17.42
N LYS A 82 -0.98 3.41 -18.46
CA LYS A 82 -1.95 2.72 -19.28
C LYS A 82 -2.80 1.72 -18.45
N LYS A 83 -2.20 0.98 -17.54
CA LYS A 83 -2.92 0.03 -16.67
C LYS A 83 -3.91 0.72 -15.74
N LEU A 84 -3.53 1.84 -15.12
CA LEU A 84 -4.46 2.61 -14.31
C LEU A 84 -5.63 3.16 -15.15
N GLU A 85 -5.36 3.62 -16.37
CA GLU A 85 -6.39 4.08 -17.29
C GLU A 85 -7.33 2.93 -17.71
N GLU A 86 -6.79 1.76 -18.10
CA GLU A 86 -7.54 0.55 -18.41
C GLU A 86 -8.46 0.12 -17.26
N PHE A 87 -8.03 0.36 -16.02
CA PHE A 87 -8.82 0.07 -14.81
C PHE A 87 -9.75 1.23 -14.39
N GLY A 88 -9.97 2.20 -15.28
CA GLY A 88 -10.98 3.25 -15.12
C GLY A 88 -10.56 4.43 -14.24
N ALA A 89 -9.28 4.58 -13.89
CA ALA A 89 -8.79 5.75 -13.20
C ALA A 89 -8.71 6.96 -14.12
N LYS A 90 -8.94 8.15 -13.57
CA LYS A 90 -8.45 9.39 -14.18
C LYS A 90 -6.94 9.47 -13.91
N VAL A 91 -6.14 9.37 -14.97
CA VAL A 91 -4.67 9.31 -14.83
C VAL A 91 -4.05 10.69 -14.95
N TYR A 92 -3.10 10.97 -14.04
CA TYR A 92 -2.22 12.13 -14.10
C TYR A 92 -0.77 11.63 -14.16
N ASN A 93 0.01 12.23 -15.05
CA ASN A 93 1.44 12.00 -15.14
C ASN A 93 2.15 13.25 -14.67
N GLN A 94 2.82 13.16 -13.53
CA GLN A 94 3.55 14.27 -12.95
C GLN A 94 5.04 14.10 -13.30
N TYR A 95 5.52 14.85 -14.28
CA TYR A 95 6.91 14.86 -14.70
C TYR A 95 7.69 15.91 -13.92
N ALA A 96 8.91 15.58 -13.53
CA ALA A 96 9.82 16.50 -12.85
C ALA A 96 11.28 16.19 -13.17
N ASP A 97 12.10 17.22 -13.22
CA ASP A 97 13.56 17.12 -13.23
C ASP A 97 14.05 17.18 -11.79
N LEU A 98 14.44 16.01 -11.25
CA LEU A 98 14.89 15.87 -9.87
C LEU A 98 16.42 15.76 -9.84
N VAL A 99 17.05 16.42 -8.87
CA VAL A 99 18.50 16.40 -8.71
C VAL A 99 18.90 15.33 -7.73
N ALA A 100 19.63 14.30 -8.18
CA ALA A 100 20.16 13.23 -7.37
C ALA A 100 21.37 13.67 -6.53
N TYR A 101 21.81 12.79 -5.63
CA TYR A 101 22.94 13.03 -4.73
C TYR A 101 24.25 13.39 -5.47
N ASP A 102 24.46 12.87 -6.66
CA ASP A 102 25.63 13.06 -7.53
C ASP A 102 25.46 14.20 -8.56
N ASN A 103 24.39 14.98 -8.44
CA ASN A 103 23.93 16.02 -9.34
C ASN A 103 23.38 15.51 -10.69
N THR A 104 23.17 14.23 -10.86
CA THR A 104 22.43 13.68 -12.00
C THR A 104 21.00 14.23 -12.03
N ILE A 105 20.55 14.70 -13.19
CA ILE A 105 19.16 15.11 -13.39
C ILE A 105 18.33 13.87 -13.76
N LEU A 106 17.46 13.48 -12.85
CA LEU A 106 16.52 12.38 -13.04
C LEU A 106 15.25 12.91 -13.68
N LYS A 107 14.91 12.38 -14.87
CA LYS A 107 13.64 12.67 -15.56
C LYS A 107 12.54 11.82 -14.94
N ALA A 108 12.10 12.23 -13.78
CA ALA A 108 11.15 11.46 -12.96
C ALA A 108 9.71 11.62 -13.47
N ARG A 109 8.90 10.59 -13.17
CA ARG A 109 7.48 10.52 -13.50
C ARG A 109 6.69 9.85 -12.38
N ASN A 110 6.04 10.61 -11.51
CA ASN A 110 5.02 10.05 -10.66
C ASN A 110 3.77 9.72 -11.49
N VAL A 111 3.24 8.51 -11.34
CA VAL A 111 2.03 8.06 -12.05
C VAL A 111 0.88 7.98 -11.04
N ILE A 112 -0.18 8.74 -11.30
CA ILE A 112 -1.31 8.87 -10.36
C ILE A 112 -2.60 8.41 -11.04
N GLY A 113 -3.34 7.52 -10.40
CA GLY A 113 -4.69 7.10 -10.82
C GLY A 113 -5.73 7.52 -9.79
N ALA A 114 -6.66 8.41 -10.15
CA ALA A 114 -7.71 8.88 -9.27
C ALA A 114 -9.05 8.21 -9.60
N TYR A 115 -9.61 7.52 -8.62
CA TYR A 115 -10.96 6.96 -8.64
C TYR A 115 -11.91 7.88 -7.89
N ASN A 116 -13.10 8.10 -8.43
CA ASN A 116 -14.08 9.05 -7.90
C ASN A 116 -13.41 10.41 -7.56
N PRO A 117 -12.83 11.11 -8.55
CA PRO A 117 -11.96 12.26 -8.34
C PRO A 117 -12.69 13.45 -7.69
N GLU A 118 -14.01 13.57 -7.85
CA GLU A 118 -14.82 14.64 -7.26
C GLU A 118 -15.13 14.44 -5.77
N SER A 119 -14.85 13.26 -5.22
CA SER A 119 -15.10 12.98 -3.81
C SER A 119 -14.10 13.71 -2.91
N LYS A 120 -14.61 14.52 -1.98
CA LYS A 120 -13.80 15.19 -0.94
C LYS A 120 -13.31 14.24 0.16
N ARG A 121 -13.91 13.04 0.28
CA ARG A 121 -13.50 11.99 1.22
C ARG A 121 -12.58 11.03 0.51
N ARG A 122 -11.29 11.21 0.64
CA ARG A 122 -10.27 10.46 -0.10
C ARG A 122 -9.35 9.65 0.80
N VAL A 123 -8.80 8.58 0.24
CA VAL A 123 -7.72 7.75 0.79
C VAL A 123 -6.64 7.66 -0.27
N LEU A 124 -5.39 7.74 0.17
CA LEU A 124 -4.21 7.57 -0.68
C LEU A 124 -3.65 6.16 -0.51
N LEU A 125 -3.35 5.48 -1.60
CA LEU A 125 -2.57 4.25 -1.67
C LEU A 125 -1.33 4.55 -2.49
N CYS A 126 -0.15 4.16 -2.04
CA CYS A 126 1.07 4.46 -2.78
C CYS A 126 2.12 3.34 -2.68
N ALA A 127 3.01 3.33 -3.65
CA ALA A 127 4.20 2.51 -3.73
C ALA A 127 5.21 3.24 -4.62
N HIS A 128 6.50 2.96 -4.51
CA HIS A 128 7.44 3.39 -5.54
C HIS A 128 7.54 2.36 -6.66
N TRP A 129 7.97 2.78 -7.87
CA TRP A 129 8.02 1.91 -9.03
C TRP A 129 9.38 1.84 -9.73
N ASP A 130 10.28 2.78 -9.42
CA ASP A 130 11.67 2.72 -9.86
C ASP A 130 12.44 1.58 -9.18
N SER A 131 13.67 1.37 -9.55
CA SER A 131 14.56 0.43 -8.90
C SER A 131 15.96 1.01 -8.71
N ARG A 132 16.64 0.51 -7.70
CA ARG A 132 17.96 0.97 -7.29
C ARG A 132 19.01 0.77 -8.41
N PRO A 133 19.81 1.80 -8.74
CA PRO A 133 20.87 1.70 -9.73
C PRO A 133 22.08 0.89 -9.27
N TYR A 134 22.12 0.50 -8.00
CA TYR A 134 23.28 -0.12 -7.37
C TYR A 134 22.88 -1.31 -6.51
N ALA A 135 23.55 -2.46 -6.68
CA ALA A 135 23.45 -3.60 -5.77
C ALA A 135 24.44 -3.44 -4.59
N ASP A 136 24.50 -2.27 -4.00
CA ASP A 136 25.52 -1.88 -3.04
C ASP A 136 25.44 -2.59 -1.67
N GLN A 137 24.37 -3.37 -1.46
CA GLN A 137 24.21 -4.26 -0.31
C GLN A 137 24.46 -5.76 -0.66
N ASP A 138 24.79 -6.09 -1.93
CA ASP A 138 25.16 -7.46 -2.30
C ASP A 138 26.45 -7.89 -1.58
N ALA A 139 26.49 -9.12 -1.09
CA ALA A 139 27.67 -9.70 -0.46
C ALA A 139 28.88 -9.76 -1.41
N ASP A 140 28.63 -9.88 -2.71
CA ASP A 140 29.63 -9.81 -3.77
C ASP A 140 29.85 -8.35 -4.20
N LYS A 141 30.91 -7.75 -3.68
CA LYS A 141 31.28 -6.35 -3.97
C LYS A 141 31.49 -6.04 -5.46
N THR A 142 31.79 -7.06 -6.28
CA THR A 142 31.97 -6.86 -7.73
C THR A 142 30.65 -6.48 -8.43
N LYS A 143 29.50 -6.73 -7.78
CA LYS A 143 28.17 -6.38 -8.28
C LYS A 143 27.67 -5.02 -7.83
N HIS A 144 28.34 -4.35 -6.90
CA HIS A 144 27.84 -3.13 -6.26
C HIS A 144 27.45 -2.03 -7.26
N HIS A 145 28.09 -1.97 -8.44
CA HIS A 145 27.77 -0.99 -9.48
C HIS A 145 26.72 -1.47 -10.49
N ASN A 146 26.14 -2.66 -10.29
CA ASN A 146 25.09 -3.17 -11.15
C ASN A 146 23.72 -2.74 -10.63
N PRO A 147 22.76 -2.41 -11.51
CA PRO A 147 21.40 -2.14 -11.09
C PRO A 147 20.72 -3.41 -10.59
N ILE A 148 19.79 -3.26 -9.64
CA ILE A 148 18.94 -4.36 -9.21
C ILE A 148 17.65 -4.42 -10.03
N LEU A 149 17.06 -5.63 -10.10
CA LEU A 149 15.79 -5.82 -10.81
C LEU A 149 14.58 -5.23 -10.04
N GLY A 150 14.70 -5.01 -8.74
CA GLY A 150 13.67 -4.36 -7.93
C GLY A 150 12.32 -5.09 -7.93
N VAL A 151 12.32 -6.44 -7.82
CA VAL A 151 11.07 -7.24 -7.88
C VAL A 151 10.25 -7.12 -6.60
N ASN A 152 10.92 -7.18 -5.44
CA ASN A 152 10.29 -6.95 -4.14
C ASN A 152 10.26 -5.45 -3.83
N ASP A 153 11.38 -4.80 -4.07
CA ASP A 153 11.64 -3.38 -3.83
C ASP A 153 11.27 -2.58 -5.08
N GLY A 154 10.17 -1.92 -4.97
CA GLY A 154 9.32 -1.21 -5.86
C GLY A 154 8.20 -2.05 -6.48
N ALA A 155 8.52 -3.08 -7.28
CA ALA A 155 7.49 -3.75 -8.09
C ALA A 155 6.42 -4.49 -7.29
N SER A 156 6.71 -4.98 -6.08
CA SER A 156 5.73 -5.74 -5.29
C SER A 156 4.56 -4.87 -4.81
N GLY A 157 4.84 -3.70 -4.28
CA GLY A 157 3.82 -2.74 -3.87
C GLY A 157 2.94 -2.30 -5.04
N VAL A 158 3.57 -1.98 -6.17
CA VAL A 158 2.88 -1.60 -7.42
C VAL A 158 1.99 -2.73 -7.92
N GLY A 159 2.46 -3.98 -7.94
CA GLY A 159 1.67 -5.13 -8.39
C GLY A 159 0.42 -5.35 -7.56
N VAL A 160 0.52 -5.22 -6.24
CA VAL A 160 -0.65 -5.27 -5.33
C VAL A 160 -1.62 -4.12 -5.62
N LEU A 161 -1.12 -2.89 -5.83
CA LEU A 161 -1.98 -1.74 -6.09
C LEU A 161 -2.63 -1.78 -7.48
N LEU A 162 -2.00 -2.38 -8.48
CA LEU A 162 -2.64 -2.63 -9.78
C LEU A 162 -3.80 -3.65 -9.66
N GLU A 163 -3.66 -4.66 -8.81
CA GLU A 163 -4.78 -5.57 -8.53
C GLU A 163 -5.90 -4.87 -7.76
N VAL A 164 -5.57 -3.99 -6.82
CA VAL A 164 -6.57 -3.13 -6.16
C VAL A 164 -7.26 -2.23 -7.20
N ALA A 165 -6.54 -1.64 -8.14
CA ALA A 165 -7.08 -0.85 -9.24
C ALA A 165 -8.09 -1.64 -10.09
N ARG A 166 -7.75 -2.89 -10.43
CA ARG A 166 -8.64 -3.81 -11.14
C ARG A 166 -9.93 -4.07 -10.36
N GLN A 167 -9.85 -4.21 -9.04
CA GLN A 167 -11.03 -4.38 -8.19
C GLN A 167 -11.89 -3.11 -8.11
N LEU A 168 -11.26 -1.92 -8.07
CA LEU A 168 -11.98 -0.64 -8.08
C LEU A 168 -12.74 -0.42 -9.39
N GLN A 169 -12.27 -0.98 -10.51
CA GLN A 169 -13.01 -1.00 -11.77
C GLN A 169 -14.25 -1.89 -11.69
N GLN A 170 -14.15 -3.04 -11.02
CA GLN A 170 -15.29 -3.97 -10.87
C GLN A 170 -16.35 -3.42 -9.92
N GLN A 171 -15.93 -2.73 -8.88
CA GLN A 171 -16.81 -2.14 -7.89
C GLN A 171 -16.32 -0.75 -7.53
N ALA A 172 -16.99 0.27 -8.06
CA ALA A 172 -16.66 1.66 -7.80
C ALA A 172 -16.74 1.98 -6.29
N PRO A 173 -15.72 2.65 -5.73
CA PRO A 173 -15.71 2.99 -4.31
C PRO A 173 -16.68 4.14 -4.00
N ALA A 174 -17.27 4.12 -2.80
CA ALA A 174 -18.12 5.22 -2.30
C ALA A 174 -17.33 6.49 -1.90
N ILE A 175 -16.00 6.40 -1.87
CA ILE A 175 -15.06 7.48 -1.54
C ILE A 175 -14.06 7.67 -2.66
N GLY A 176 -13.34 8.77 -2.68
CA GLY A 176 -12.19 8.95 -3.56
C GLY A 176 -11.05 8.03 -3.14
N ILE A 177 -10.40 7.41 -4.11
CA ILE A 177 -9.17 6.66 -3.91
C ILE A 177 -8.16 7.13 -4.94
N ASP A 178 -6.98 7.53 -4.46
CA ASP A 178 -5.84 7.83 -5.31
C ASP A 178 -4.80 6.73 -5.15
N ILE A 179 -4.33 6.20 -6.27
CA ILE A 179 -3.19 5.30 -6.33
C ILE A 179 -2.04 6.10 -6.91
N ILE A 180 -0.94 6.24 -6.19
CA ILE A 180 0.25 6.94 -6.67
C ILE A 180 1.42 5.97 -6.70
N PHE A 181 2.06 5.88 -7.86
CA PHE A 181 3.34 5.23 -8.03
C PHE A 181 4.42 6.32 -8.07
N PHE A 182 5.18 6.44 -6.97
CA PHE A 182 6.27 7.39 -6.84
C PHE A 182 7.48 6.93 -7.61
N ASP A 183 8.23 7.87 -8.17
CA ASP A 183 9.46 7.66 -8.93
C ASP A 183 10.66 8.17 -8.16
N ALA A 184 11.85 7.69 -8.52
CA ALA A 184 13.11 8.12 -7.93
C ALA A 184 13.14 8.05 -6.38
N GLU A 185 12.51 7.02 -5.83
CA GLU A 185 12.62 6.68 -4.41
C GLU A 185 14.02 6.18 -4.11
N ASP A 186 14.50 5.21 -4.91
CA ASP A 186 15.63 4.34 -4.61
C ASP A 186 16.97 4.80 -5.24
N TYR A 187 17.01 6.05 -5.76
CA TYR A 187 18.23 6.64 -6.31
C TYR A 187 19.08 7.38 -5.24
N GLY A 188 19.02 6.93 -4.00
CA GLY A 188 19.76 7.53 -2.90
C GLY A 188 21.25 7.19 -2.88
N ILE A 189 21.99 7.82 -1.97
CA ILE A 189 23.44 7.67 -1.81
C ILE A 189 23.80 6.19 -1.59
N PRO A 190 24.68 5.58 -2.43
CA PRO A 190 25.12 4.20 -2.25
C PRO A 190 26.20 4.08 -1.15
N TYR A 191 26.33 2.92 -0.54
CA TYR A 191 27.30 2.66 0.54
C TYR A 191 28.77 2.87 0.14
N PHE A 192 29.08 2.78 -1.15
CA PHE A 192 30.45 3.02 -1.64
C PHE A 192 30.77 4.48 -1.96
N TYR A 193 29.80 5.40 -1.79
CA TYR A 193 29.99 6.81 -2.08
C TYR A 193 31.01 7.46 -1.13
N GLN A 194 32.00 8.13 -1.69
CA GLN A 194 33.08 8.78 -0.93
C GLN A 194 32.96 10.31 -0.87
N GLY A 195 31.88 10.88 -1.42
CA GLY A 195 31.66 12.32 -1.43
C GLY A 195 31.08 12.84 -0.11
N ALA A 196 30.81 14.13 -0.06
CA ALA A 196 30.17 14.75 1.09
C ALA A 196 28.75 14.21 1.28
N TYR A 197 28.38 13.93 2.52
CA TYR A 197 27.03 13.50 2.85
C TYR A 197 26.01 14.60 2.49
N LYS A 198 24.91 14.17 1.87
CA LYS A 198 23.77 15.03 1.53
C LYS A 198 22.52 14.46 2.19
N ASN A 199 21.72 15.31 2.81
CA ASN A 199 20.41 14.93 3.34
C ASN A 199 19.39 14.79 2.22
N ASP A 200 18.30 14.09 2.52
CA ASP A 200 17.08 14.05 1.70
C ASP A 200 17.32 13.58 0.25
N THR A 201 18.23 12.61 0.08
CA THR A 201 18.61 12.09 -1.25
C THR A 201 17.76 10.90 -1.72
N TRP A 202 16.88 10.41 -0.88
CA TRP A 202 15.94 9.31 -1.13
C TRP A 202 14.53 9.84 -1.32
N CYS A 203 13.63 9.03 -1.87
CA CYS A 203 12.20 9.38 -1.98
C CYS A 203 11.95 10.70 -2.74
N LEU A 204 12.74 11.00 -3.78
CA LEU A 204 12.71 12.30 -4.43
C LEU A 204 11.38 12.59 -5.11
N GLY A 205 10.71 11.56 -5.67
CA GLY A 205 9.39 11.70 -6.30
C GLY A 205 8.30 12.06 -5.31
N SER A 206 8.25 11.40 -4.16
CA SER A 206 7.26 11.73 -3.12
C SER A 206 7.56 13.08 -2.46
N GLN A 207 8.83 13.44 -2.28
CA GLN A 207 9.21 14.78 -1.83
C GLN A 207 8.71 15.86 -2.80
N TYR A 208 8.84 15.62 -4.12
CA TYR A 208 8.34 16.55 -5.13
C TYR A 208 6.81 16.64 -5.09
N TRP A 209 6.12 15.49 -5.10
CA TRP A 209 4.66 15.46 -5.00
C TRP A 209 4.14 16.11 -3.72
N GLY A 210 4.83 15.94 -2.62
CA GLY A 210 4.49 16.57 -1.35
C GLY A 210 4.51 18.11 -1.42
N ARG A 211 5.39 18.70 -2.22
CA ARG A 211 5.46 20.16 -2.43
C ARG A 211 4.50 20.64 -3.51
N VAL A 212 4.29 19.83 -4.53
CA VAL A 212 3.48 20.17 -5.72
C VAL A 212 2.54 19.00 -6.01
N PRO A 213 1.44 18.85 -5.29
CA PRO A 213 0.50 17.76 -5.53
C PRO A 213 -0.15 17.89 -6.91
N HIS A 214 -0.61 16.77 -7.46
CA HIS A 214 -1.22 16.69 -8.80
C HIS A 214 -2.55 17.44 -8.96
N VAL A 215 -3.16 17.85 -7.84
CA VAL A 215 -4.34 18.72 -7.77
C VAL A 215 -4.16 19.73 -6.63
N ASP A 216 -4.60 20.95 -6.86
CA ASP A 216 -4.52 22.02 -5.86
C ASP A 216 -5.36 21.69 -4.63
N GLY A 217 -4.79 21.96 -3.44
CA GLY A 217 -5.46 21.70 -2.18
C GLY A 217 -5.73 20.23 -1.91
N TYR A 218 -4.90 19.33 -2.47
CA TYR A 218 -5.03 17.89 -2.23
C TYR A 218 -5.06 17.54 -0.74
N ASN A 219 -6.02 16.71 -0.37
CA ASN A 219 -6.18 16.26 1.02
C ASN A 219 -6.75 14.84 1.05
N ALA A 220 -6.03 13.92 1.69
CA ALA A 220 -6.49 12.57 1.96
C ALA A 220 -6.64 12.37 3.47
N ARG A 221 -7.61 11.56 3.88
CA ARG A 221 -7.85 11.24 5.30
C ARG A 221 -6.69 10.46 5.92
N TYR A 222 -6.06 9.62 5.13
CA TYR A 222 -4.84 8.87 5.44
C TYR A 222 -4.26 8.29 4.15
N GLY A 223 -2.99 7.93 4.22
CA GLY A 223 -2.29 7.20 3.18
C GLY A 223 -1.86 5.82 3.67
N ILE A 224 -1.70 4.90 2.73
CA ILE A 224 -1.11 3.58 2.95
C ILE A 224 -0.01 3.40 1.91
N LEU A 225 1.24 3.29 2.36
CA LEU A 225 2.38 2.94 1.54
C LEU A 225 2.58 1.43 1.55
N LEU A 226 2.81 0.85 0.37
CA LEU A 226 3.18 -0.55 0.18
C LEU A 226 4.58 -0.60 -0.39
N ASP A 227 5.54 -0.91 0.44
CA ASP A 227 6.92 -1.16 0.04
C ASP A 227 7.40 -2.52 0.52
N MET A 228 8.18 -3.24 -0.31
CA MET A 228 8.76 -4.55 -0.07
C MET A 228 7.75 -5.61 0.45
N VAL A 229 6.54 -5.64 -0.12
CA VAL A 229 5.43 -6.50 0.36
C VAL A 229 5.42 -7.90 -0.25
N GLY A 230 6.32 -8.22 -1.19
CA GLY A 230 6.36 -9.49 -1.93
C GLY A 230 7.31 -10.54 -1.33
N GLY A 231 7.97 -10.26 -0.22
CA GLY A 231 8.94 -11.18 0.38
C GLY A 231 8.29 -12.48 0.91
N LYS A 232 8.96 -13.61 0.71
CA LYS A 232 8.51 -14.88 1.27
C LYS A 232 8.47 -14.80 2.81
N ASN A 233 7.32 -15.13 3.40
CA ASN A 233 7.08 -15.03 4.84
C ASN A 233 7.27 -13.60 5.39
N ALA A 234 7.00 -12.59 4.59
CA ALA A 234 7.07 -11.20 5.03
C ALA A 234 6.26 -10.97 6.31
N THR A 235 6.84 -10.21 7.24
CA THR A 235 6.20 -9.84 8.50
C THR A 235 6.19 -8.33 8.63
N PHE A 236 5.00 -7.74 8.78
CA PHE A 236 4.79 -6.30 8.79
C PHE A 236 4.61 -5.81 10.22
N TYR A 237 5.61 -5.16 10.76
CA TYR A 237 5.56 -4.51 12.07
C TYR A 237 4.94 -3.12 11.97
N LYS A 238 4.43 -2.60 13.09
CA LYS A 238 3.92 -1.22 13.14
C LYS A 238 5.08 -0.25 13.12
N GLU A 239 5.33 0.39 11.99
CA GLU A 239 6.38 1.38 11.81
C GLU A 239 6.18 2.56 12.77
N GLN A 240 7.26 3.07 13.38
CA GLN A 240 7.14 3.99 14.52
C GLN A 240 6.68 5.39 14.13
N PHE A 241 7.14 5.96 13.02
CA PHE A 241 6.69 7.27 12.54
C PHE A 241 5.19 7.21 12.21
N SER A 242 4.75 6.20 11.48
CA SER A 242 3.35 5.94 11.16
C SER A 242 2.49 5.76 12.41
N GLN A 243 3.03 5.06 13.43
CA GLN A 243 2.32 4.88 14.69
C GLN A 243 2.13 6.20 15.46
N ARG A 244 3.12 7.13 15.40
CA ARG A 244 3.02 8.46 16.04
C ARG A 244 2.08 9.39 15.29
N THR A 245 2.10 9.38 13.97
CA THR A 245 1.36 10.34 13.13
C THR A 245 -0.04 9.88 12.74
N ALA A 246 -0.21 8.57 12.56
CA ALA A 246 -1.43 7.95 12.04
C ALA A 246 -1.88 6.70 12.82
N GLY A 247 -1.53 6.59 14.12
CA GLY A 247 -1.72 5.40 14.93
C GLY A 247 -3.14 4.82 14.94
N LYS A 248 -4.18 5.67 14.83
CA LYS A 248 -5.57 5.24 14.68
C LYS A 248 -5.76 4.36 13.44
N TYR A 249 -5.18 4.75 12.31
CA TYR A 249 -5.30 4.03 11.05
C TYR A 249 -4.41 2.79 11.01
N VAL A 250 -3.17 2.88 11.54
CA VAL A 250 -2.29 1.72 11.72
C VAL A 250 -3.01 0.65 12.52
N ASN A 251 -3.55 0.98 13.69
CA ASN A 251 -4.27 0.02 14.52
C ASN A 251 -5.52 -0.54 13.83
N LYS A 252 -6.25 0.27 13.05
CA LYS A 252 -7.39 -0.20 12.26
C LYS A 252 -6.97 -1.24 11.23
N ILE A 253 -5.86 -1.01 10.50
CA ILE A 253 -5.34 -1.93 9.48
C ILE A 253 -4.92 -3.25 10.13
N TRP A 254 -4.10 -3.22 11.19
CA TRP A 254 -3.65 -4.41 11.91
C TRP A 254 -4.81 -5.21 12.50
N ASN A 255 -5.77 -4.53 13.14
CA ASN A 255 -6.96 -5.21 13.67
C ASN A 255 -7.81 -5.85 12.55
N THR A 256 -7.86 -5.22 11.37
CA THR A 256 -8.55 -5.79 10.20
C THR A 256 -7.82 -7.02 9.70
N ALA A 257 -6.49 -6.98 9.57
CA ALA A 257 -5.67 -8.13 9.17
C ALA A 257 -5.87 -9.32 10.13
N HIS A 258 -5.86 -9.08 11.45
CA HIS A 258 -6.14 -10.11 12.44
C HIS A 258 -7.54 -10.71 12.30
N ARG A 259 -8.58 -9.86 12.11
CA ARG A 259 -9.96 -10.34 11.92
C ARG A 259 -10.12 -11.18 10.66
N LEU A 260 -9.33 -10.90 9.61
CA LEU A 260 -9.31 -11.64 8.35
C LEU A 260 -8.40 -12.89 8.36
N GLY A 261 -7.77 -13.23 9.50
CA GLY A 261 -6.93 -14.40 9.63
C GLY A 261 -5.45 -14.20 9.26
N PHE A 262 -5.03 -12.97 8.96
CA PHE A 262 -3.65 -12.64 8.56
C PHE A 262 -2.75 -12.19 9.74
N GLY A 263 -3.15 -12.46 10.98
CA GLY A 263 -2.43 -11.99 12.17
C GLY A 263 -0.96 -12.42 12.25
N ASN A 264 -0.61 -13.57 11.68
CA ASN A 264 0.78 -14.06 11.62
C ASN A 264 1.71 -13.16 10.79
N PHE A 265 1.16 -12.45 9.79
CA PHE A 265 1.91 -11.52 8.96
C PHE A 265 1.90 -10.10 9.53
N PHE A 266 0.96 -9.78 10.42
CA PHE A 266 0.76 -8.47 11.01
C PHE A 266 0.85 -8.55 12.54
N PRO A 267 2.03 -8.79 13.12
CA PRO A 267 2.20 -8.84 14.57
C PRO A 267 1.85 -7.48 15.19
N LYS A 268 1.46 -7.49 16.47
CA LYS A 268 1.05 -6.26 17.18
C LYS A 268 2.24 -5.43 17.67
N GLU A 269 3.43 -5.98 17.58
CA GLU A 269 4.68 -5.37 17.99
C GLU A 269 4.99 -4.14 17.14
N LYS A 270 5.75 -3.23 17.74
CA LYS A 270 6.30 -2.05 17.04
C LYS A 270 7.56 -2.45 16.29
N GLY A 271 7.68 -1.96 15.08
CA GLY A 271 8.90 -2.01 14.30
C GLY A 271 9.83 -0.84 14.62
N THR A 272 10.81 -0.62 13.76
CA THR A 272 11.70 0.55 13.78
C THR A 272 11.05 1.71 13.04
N GLU A 273 11.65 2.88 13.12
CA GLU A 273 11.37 4.02 12.25
C GLU A 273 12.15 3.82 10.95
N VAL A 274 11.47 4.05 9.82
CA VAL A 274 12.03 3.88 8.48
C VAL A 274 11.86 5.19 7.71
N THR A 275 12.91 5.63 7.01
CA THR A 275 12.81 6.74 6.06
C THR A 275 12.31 6.18 4.73
N ASP A 276 11.16 6.69 4.27
CA ASP A 276 10.48 6.21 3.07
C ASP A 276 9.45 7.26 2.60
N ASP A 277 8.81 7.05 1.46
CA ASP A 277 7.84 7.93 0.81
C ASP A 277 6.72 8.42 1.76
N HIS A 278 6.30 7.59 2.73
CA HIS A 278 5.26 7.94 3.70
C HIS A 278 5.61 9.18 4.55
N MET A 279 6.89 9.45 4.78
CA MET A 279 7.30 10.64 5.54
C MET A 279 6.96 11.92 4.78
N SER A 280 7.33 12.00 3.49
CA SER A 280 7.05 13.14 2.64
C SER A 280 5.56 13.41 2.52
N VAL A 281 4.76 12.35 2.32
CA VAL A 281 3.29 12.41 2.25
C VAL A 281 2.70 12.91 3.56
N SER A 282 3.17 12.40 4.70
CA SER A 282 2.63 12.74 6.02
C SER A 282 2.90 14.19 6.42
N TYR A 283 4.08 14.73 6.07
CA TYR A 283 4.43 16.12 6.43
C TYR A 283 3.60 17.17 5.69
N THR A 284 3.10 16.85 4.51
CA THR A 284 2.51 17.85 3.61
C THR A 284 0.99 17.79 3.51
N HIS A 285 0.38 16.60 3.56
CA HIS A 285 -1.03 16.42 3.23
C HIS A 285 -1.90 15.74 4.29
N LEU A 286 -1.29 15.07 5.28
CA LEU A 286 -2.03 14.37 6.33
C LEU A 286 -2.05 15.13 7.68
N ARG A 287 -1.24 16.17 7.84
CA ARG A 287 -1.18 16.99 9.07
C ARG A 287 -2.27 18.06 9.20
N ALA A 288 -2.99 18.39 8.14
CA ALA A 288 -3.96 19.48 8.15
C ALA A 288 -5.17 19.23 9.09
N HIS A 289 -5.33 18.03 9.65
CA HIS A 289 -6.42 17.70 10.57
C HIS A 289 -6.07 17.77 12.06
N GLU A 290 -4.80 17.93 12.46
CA GLU A 290 -4.42 18.02 13.88
C GLU A 290 -4.18 19.44 14.39
N THR A 291 -4.02 20.44 13.54
CA THR A 291 -3.80 21.84 13.93
C THR A 291 -5.06 22.63 14.26
N GLY A 292 -6.23 22.00 14.24
CA GLY A 292 -7.51 22.61 14.61
C GLY A 292 -7.83 22.66 16.11
N ARG A 293 -6.89 22.33 16.98
CA ARG A 293 -7.02 22.51 18.44
C ARG A 293 -5.78 23.20 18.97
N ASN A 294 -5.76 24.51 18.92
CA ASN A 294 -5.11 25.44 19.84
C ASN A 294 -4.90 26.78 19.15
N LEU A 295 -5.95 27.57 19.13
CA LEU A 295 -5.92 29.02 19.33
C LEU A 295 -7.15 29.39 20.13
#